data_f693790d44507c53e4b7a2ce226542c0
#
_entry.id   f693790d44507c53e4b7a2ce226542c0
#
_cell.length_a   1.000
_cell.length_b   1.000
_cell.length_c   1.000
_cell.angle_alpha   90.00
_cell.angle_beta   90.00
_cell.angle_gamma   90.00
#
_symmetry.space_group_name_H-M   'P 1'
#
loop_
_entity.id
_entity.type
_entity.pdbx_description
1 polymer ?
#
loop_
_entity_poly.entity_id
_entity_poly.type
_entity_poly.pdbx_seq_one_letter_code
_entity_poly.pdbx_strand_id
1 'polypeptide(L)'
;IIKKGGNFVLPVKMNNKGANKDTIDFFNDSIEKDFNEKVKTKKKVDNLEYMNSYKEKFEVYVTRENTHGREEERIYIKSNNINWLKDKKWKHIKCVIMAINNTTVHDNSIRYYFSSVVLPIEELARIIRKHWQIENNLHWVLDMYFYEDLSRNRKDNSMENLSILKKMCYNIIKMDKRYDRVNKNGNLVKLSTKRKMNRYIDYPEEFEELLTTVIPQIYKI
;
A
#
# COMPACT_ATOMS: atom_id res chain seq x y z
N ILE A 1 12.84 -15.01 5.46
CA ILE A 1 13.27 -13.61 5.36
C ILE A 1 14.45 -13.39 6.29
N ILE A 2 14.28 -13.48 7.61
CA ILE A 2 15.33 -13.17 8.60
C ILE A 2 16.60 -14.00 8.41
N LYS A 3 16.50 -15.31 8.16
CA LYS A 3 17.67 -16.18 7.91
C LYS A 3 18.52 -15.76 6.72
N LYS A 4 17.95 -14.95 5.80
CA LYS A 4 18.63 -14.39 4.61
C LYS A 4 19.02 -12.92 4.81
N GLY A 5 19.03 -12.40 6.04
CA GLY A 5 19.39 -11.02 6.36
C GLY A 5 18.29 -9.98 6.03
N GLY A 6 17.10 -10.42 5.59
CA GLY A 6 16.00 -9.51 5.27
C GLY A 6 15.16 -9.12 6.47
N ASN A 7 14.46 -8.00 6.39
CA ASN A 7 13.47 -7.53 7.36
C ASN A 7 12.06 -7.58 6.78
N PHE A 8 11.05 -7.46 7.64
CA PHE A 8 9.67 -7.44 7.21
C PHE A 8 8.84 -6.40 7.99
N VAL A 9 7.81 -5.91 7.32
CA VAL A 9 6.65 -5.23 7.90
C VAL A 9 5.42 -5.96 7.35
N LEU A 10 4.67 -6.63 8.23
CA LEU A 10 3.57 -7.51 7.83
C LEU A 10 2.25 -7.08 8.49
N PRO A 11 1.13 -7.07 7.76
CA PRO A 11 -0.18 -6.82 8.35
C PRO A 11 -0.59 -7.98 9.27
N VAL A 12 -1.16 -7.61 10.43
CA VAL A 12 -1.77 -8.56 11.37
C VAL A 12 -3.20 -8.81 10.90
N LYS A 13 -3.44 -9.95 10.29
CA LYS A 13 -4.76 -10.31 9.73
C LYS A 13 -5.59 -11.12 10.72
N MET A 14 -6.91 -11.10 10.56
CA MET A 14 -7.87 -11.83 11.40
C MET A 14 -7.72 -13.37 11.34
N ASN A 15 -7.04 -13.91 10.31
CA ASN A 15 -6.73 -15.33 10.25
C ASN A 15 -5.76 -15.79 11.36
N ASN A 16 -5.03 -14.85 11.96
CA ASN A 16 -4.22 -15.08 13.16
C ASN A 16 -4.94 -14.50 14.39
N LYS A 17 -6.02 -15.18 14.80
CA LYS A 17 -6.97 -14.70 15.82
C LYS A 17 -6.29 -14.29 17.13
N GLY A 18 -5.32 -15.07 17.63
CA GLY A 18 -4.60 -14.77 18.88
C GLY A 18 -3.81 -13.48 18.78
N ALA A 19 -2.87 -13.39 17.82
CA ALA A 19 -2.03 -12.22 17.66
C ALA A 19 -2.82 -10.96 17.31
N ASN A 20 -3.90 -11.10 16.55
CA ASN A 20 -4.77 -9.97 16.24
C ASN A 20 -5.48 -9.45 17.50
N LYS A 21 -6.07 -10.35 18.30
CA LYS A 21 -6.71 -9.99 19.55
C LYS A 21 -5.73 -9.34 20.52
N ASP A 22 -4.58 -9.98 20.78
CA ASP A 22 -3.56 -9.47 21.71
C ASP A 22 -3.09 -8.07 21.29
N THR A 23 -2.96 -7.81 19.97
CA THR A 23 -2.60 -6.50 19.44
C THR A 23 -3.69 -5.46 19.68
N ILE A 24 -4.93 -5.81 19.42
CA ILE A 24 -6.08 -4.93 19.67
C ILE A 24 -6.17 -4.61 21.16
N ASP A 25 -6.08 -5.61 22.02
CA ASP A 25 -6.14 -5.46 23.46
C ASP A 25 -5.00 -4.56 23.96
N PHE A 26 -3.76 -4.77 23.48
CA PHE A 26 -2.62 -3.91 23.81
C PHE A 26 -2.87 -2.43 23.47
N PHE A 27 -3.34 -2.13 22.26
CA PHE A 27 -3.61 -0.75 21.89
C PHE A 27 -4.83 -0.17 22.62
N ASN A 28 -5.86 -0.97 22.87
CA ASN A 28 -7.04 -0.51 23.64
C ASN A 28 -6.70 -0.24 25.10
N ASP A 29 -5.87 -1.07 25.73
CA ASP A 29 -5.44 -0.89 27.12
C ASP A 29 -4.47 0.28 27.26
N SER A 30 -3.69 0.56 26.21
CA SER A 30 -2.65 1.59 26.22
C SER A 30 -3.16 2.95 25.73
N ILE A 31 -4.23 2.96 24.95
CA ILE A 31 -4.86 4.16 24.38
C ILE A 31 -6.25 4.30 25.01
N GLU A 32 -6.51 5.44 25.67
CA GLU A 32 -7.80 5.69 26.30
C GLU A 32 -8.99 5.50 25.36
N LYS A 33 -10.11 4.99 25.91
CA LYS A 33 -11.35 4.72 25.14
C LYS A 33 -11.82 5.93 24.31
N ASP A 34 -11.61 7.13 24.83
CA ASP A 34 -11.95 8.40 24.19
C ASP A 34 -11.29 8.60 22.81
N PHE A 35 -10.06 8.13 22.65
CA PHE A 35 -9.37 8.23 21.35
C PHE A 35 -10.04 7.33 20.31
N ASN A 36 -10.35 6.11 20.69
CA ASN A 36 -11.04 5.16 19.82
C ASN A 36 -12.44 5.62 19.43
N GLU A 37 -13.17 6.27 20.33
CA GLU A 37 -14.49 6.86 20.04
C GLU A 37 -14.37 8.05 19.08
N LYS A 38 -13.39 8.94 19.27
CA LYS A 38 -13.14 10.07 18.37
C LYS A 38 -12.79 9.61 16.95
N VAL A 39 -11.95 8.58 16.83
CA VAL A 39 -11.60 7.99 15.53
C VAL A 39 -12.84 7.39 14.85
N LYS A 40 -13.65 6.63 15.58
CA LYS A 40 -14.90 6.02 15.05
C LYS A 40 -15.92 7.07 14.63
N THR A 41 -16.00 8.20 15.34
CA THR A 41 -16.97 9.27 15.07
C THR A 41 -16.49 10.29 14.02
N LYS A 42 -15.36 10.05 13.35
CA LYS A 42 -14.75 10.98 12.35
C LYS A 42 -14.45 12.36 12.91
N LYS A 43 -14.38 12.54 14.23
CA LYS A 43 -13.97 13.82 14.81
C LYS A 43 -12.47 14.01 14.59
N LYS A 44 -12.09 15.20 14.13
CA LYS A 44 -10.66 15.56 13.94
C LYS A 44 -9.89 15.31 15.23
N VAL A 45 -8.85 14.48 15.14
CA VAL A 45 -7.89 14.30 16.24
C VAL A 45 -6.83 15.37 16.06
N ASP A 46 -7.10 16.58 16.56
CA ASP A 46 -6.22 17.74 16.32
C ASP A 46 -5.01 17.83 17.26
N ASN A 47 -4.78 16.83 18.14
CA ASN A 47 -3.80 17.05 19.21
C ASN A 47 -2.71 15.99 19.28
N LEU A 48 -1.52 16.33 18.74
CA LEU A 48 -0.25 15.71 19.13
C LEU A 48 0.01 15.81 20.66
N GLU A 49 -0.44 16.89 21.32
CA GLU A 49 -0.34 17.07 22.80
C GLU A 49 -1.12 15.99 23.56
N TYR A 50 -2.29 15.61 23.07
CA TYR A 50 -3.10 14.55 23.66
C TYR A 50 -2.39 13.19 23.63
N MET A 51 -1.61 12.91 22.59
CA MET A 51 -0.86 11.66 22.41
C MET A 51 0.38 11.58 23.31
N ASN A 52 0.89 12.71 23.78
CA ASN A 52 2.02 12.76 24.72
C ASN A 52 1.62 12.47 26.18
N SER A 53 0.33 12.40 26.49
CA SER A 53 -0.18 12.11 27.84
C SER A 53 -0.28 10.61 28.17
N TYR A 54 0.00 9.72 27.21
CA TYR A 54 -0.10 8.27 27.43
C TYR A 54 1.05 7.72 28.27
N LYS A 55 0.74 6.71 29.09
CA LYS A 55 1.72 5.97 29.91
C LYS A 55 2.80 5.27 29.08
N GLU A 56 2.45 4.84 27.89
CA GLU A 56 3.37 4.23 26.92
C GLU A 56 3.92 5.31 25.99
N LYS A 57 5.23 5.28 25.73
CA LYS A 57 5.86 6.16 24.74
C LYS A 57 5.56 5.65 23.33
N PHE A 58 4.51 6.21 22.74
CA PHE A 58 4.21 6.00 21.33
C PHE A 58 4.96 7.00 20.46
N GLU A 59 5.47 6.52 19.32
CA GLU A 59 5.80 7.41 18.22
C GLU A 59 4.56 7.56 17.33
N VAL A 60 4.21 8.80 17.00
CA VAL A 60 3.02 9.12 16.21
C VAL A 60 3.39 9.94 15.01
N TYR A 61 2.80 9.57 13.87
CA TYR A 61 2.97 10.28 12.61
C TYR A 61 1.62 10.45 11.93
N VAL A 62 1.30 11.67 11.51
CA VAL A 62 0.03 12.01 10.86
C VAL A 62 0.29 12.57 9.47
N THR A 63 -0.41 12.04 8.48
CA THR A 63 -0.41 12.59 7.12
C THR A 63 -1.82 13.04 6.74
N ARG A 64 -1.91 14.19 6.06
CA ARG A 64 -3.17 14.72 5.52
C ARG A 64 -2.98 14.95 4.04
N GLU A 65 -3.84 14.37 3.24
CA GLU A 65 -3.83 14.50 1.77
C GLU A 65 -5.22 14.95 1.32
N ASN A 66 -5.26 15.89 0.38
CA ASN A 66 -6.48 16.26 -0.32
C ASN A 66 -6.29 15.92 -1.80
N THR A 67 -6.95 14.86 -2.25
CA THR A 67 -6.82 14.37 -3.61
C THR A 67 -8.22 14.22 -4.22
N HIS A 68 -8.47 14.90 -5.32
CA HIS A 68 -9.75 14.86 -6.04
C HIS A 68 -10.98 15.19 -5.17
N GLY A 69 -10.85 16.15 -4.23
CA GLY A 69 -11.93 16.56 -3.33
C GLY A 69 -12.18 15.58 -2.17
N ARG A 70 -11.29 14.62 -1.96
CA ARG A 70 -11.32 13.70 -0.81
C ARG A 70 -10.23 14.09 0.17
N GLU A 71 -10.63 14.39 1.38
CA GLU A 71 -9.69 14.55 2.49
C GLU A 71 -9.41 13.17 3.09
N GLU A 72 -8.14 12.82 3.14
CA GLU A 72 -7.66 11.61 3.79
C GLU A 72 -6.67 11.99 4.89
N GLU A 73 -6.97 11.57 6.11
CA GLU A 73 -6.06 11.66 7.24
C GLU A 73 -5.61 10.26 7.62
N ARG A 74 -4.30 10.06 7.72
CA ARG A 74 -3.74 8.79 8.20
C ARG A 74 -2.90 9.03 9.42
N ILE A 75 -3.19 8.26 10.47
CA ILE A 75 -2.48 8.32 11.74
C ILE A 75 -1.75 6.99 11.91
N TYR A 76 -0.45 7.05 12.14
CA TYR A 76 0.39 5.90 12.42
C TYR A 76 0.90 6.01 13.85
N ILE A 77 0.72 4.96 14.64
CA ILE A 77 1.11 4.88 16.04
C ILE A 77 1.99 3.67 16.22
N LYS A 78 3.24 3.86 16.67
CA LYS A 78 4.22 2.78 16.87
C LYS A 78 4.54 2.60 18.35
N SER A 79 4.62 1.34 18.77
CA SER A 79 5.21 0.96 20.06
C SER A 79 6.32 -0.06 19.84
N ASN A 80 7.42 0.13 20.59
CA ASN A 80 8.50 -0.86 20.69
C ASN A 80 8.27 -1.83 21.86
N ASN A 81 7.23 -1.64 22.66
CA ASN A 81 6.85 -2.56 23.72
C ASN A 81 6.14 -3.77 23.13
N ILE A 82 6.84 -4.89 23.09
CA ILE A 82 6.36 -6.19 22.57
C ILE A 82 6.30 -7.26 23.66
N ASN A 83 6.47 -6.89 24.95
CA ASN A 83 6.53 -7.83 26.08
C ASN A 83 5.23 -8.63 26.29
N TRP A 84 4.11 -8.10 25.79
CA TRP A 84 2.80 -8.77 25.79
C TRP A 84 2.72 -9.91 24.76
N LEU A 85 3.59 -9.92 23.74
CA LEU A 85 3.58 -10.91 22.65
C LEU A 85 4.41 -12.15 23.03
N LYS A 86 3.84 -13.02 23.84
CA LYS A 86 4.58 -14.11 24.52
C LYS A 86 4.89 -15.33 23.66
N ASP A 87 4.22 -15.52 22.51
CA ASP A 87 4.39 -16.71 21.68
C ASP A 87 5.76 -16.70 20.96
N LYS A 88 6.54 -17.77 21.12
CA LYS A 88 7.89 -17.94 20.55
C LYS A 88 7.94 -17.78 19.01
N LYS A 89 6.82 -17.99 18.31
CA LYS A 89 6.76 -17.76 16.85
C LYS A 89 6.95 -16.29 16.47
N TRP A 90 6.72 -15.35 17.39
CA TRP A 90 6.85 -13.91 17.20
C TRP A 90 8.20 -13.33 17.62
N LYS A 91 9.19 -14.17 17.96
CA LYS A 91 10.50 -13.75 18.47
C LYS A 91 11.27 -12.73 17.63
N HIS A 92 10.91 -12.56 16.37
CA HIS A 92 11.58 -11.63 15.46
C HIS A 92 10.85 -10.29 15.34
N ILE A 93 9.73 -10.11 16.01
CA ILE A 93 9.02 -8.83 16.03
C ILE A 93 9.72 -7.90 17.01
N LYS A 94 9.94 -6.66 16.61
CA LYS A 94 10.62 -5.64 17.40
C LYS A 94 9.74 -4.43 17.68
N CYS A 95 8.72 -4.17 16.86
CA CYS A 95 7.73 -3.15 17.11
C CYS A 95 6.40 -3.49 16.47
N VAL A 96 5.36 -2.86 16.98
CA VAL A 96 3.98 -2.96 16.48
C VAL A 96 3.50 -1.57 16.06
N ILE A 97 2.73 -1.54 14.96
CA ILE A 97 2.20 -0.30 14.40
C ILE A 97 0.69 -0.43 14.27
N MET A 98 -0.05 0.58 14.72
CA MET A 98 -1.45 0.80 14.40
C MET A 98 -1.54 1.89 13.33
N ALA A 99 -2.23 1.62 12.25
CA ALA A 99 -2.50 2.57 11.18
C ALA A 99 -4.02 2.83 11.10
N ILE A 100 -4.40 4.07 11.27
CA ILE A 100 -5.79 4.55 11.21
C ILE A 100 -5.92 5.38 9.95
N ASN A 101 -6.93 5.07 9.15
CA ASN A 101 -7.25 5.83 7.96
C ASN A 101 -8.65 6.43 8.10
N ASN A 102 -8.70 7.76 8.17
CA ASN A 102 -9.93 8.54 8.22
C ASN A 102 -10.16 9.15 6.83
N THR A 103 -11.32 8.92 6.26
CA THR A 103 -11.69 9.49 4.97
C THR A 103 -13.08 10.12 5.04
N THR A 104 -13.31 11.14 4.22
CA THR A 104 -14.64 11.78 4.12
C THR A 104 -15.68 10.91 3.41
N VAL A 105 -15.25 9.85 2.70
CA VAL A 105 -16.10 9.06 1.80
C VAL A 105 -16.38 7.66 2.33
N HIS A 106 -15.45 7.07 3.07
CA HIS A 106 -15.57 5.70 3.57
C HIS A 106 -15.48 5.66 5.09
N ASP A 107 -15.90 4.54 5.68
CA ASP A 107 -15.73 4.30 7.09
C ASP A 107 -14.26 4.26 7.48
N ASN A 108 -13.97 4.74 8.68
CA ASN A 108 -12.62 4.71 9.23
C ASN A 108 -12.13 3.28 9.34
N SER A 109 -10.90 3.05 8.92
CA SER A 109 -10.29 1.72 9.00
C SER A 109 -9.07 1.72 9.91
N ILE A 110 -8.99 0.70 10.77
CA ILE A 110 -7.82 0.49 11.64
C ILE A 110 -7.14 -0.80 11.20
N ARG A 111 -5.82 -0.76 11.07
CA ARG A 111 -4.98 -1.89 10.70
C ARG A 111 -3.75 -1.96 11.56
N TYR A 112 -3.32 -3.15 11.85
CA TYR A 112 -2.16 -3.41 12.68
C TYR A 112 -1.06 -4.08 11.87
N TYR A 113 0.20 -3.75 12.20
CA TYR A 113 1.38 -4.30 11.52
C TYR A 113 2.42 -4.70 12.54
N PHE A 114 3.11 -5.80 12.24
CA PHE A 114 4.30 -6.26 12.94
C PHE A 114 5.55 -5.94 12.12
N SER A 115 6.59 -5.44 12.78
CA SER A 115 7.86 -5.17 12.12
C SER A 115 9.01 -5.89 12.82
N SER A 116 9.91 -6.46 12.03
CA SER A 116 11.17 -7.05 12.50
C SER A 116 12.29 -6.03 12.64
N VAL A 117 12.05 -4.78 12.28
CA VAL A 117 13.02 -3.69 12.36
C VAL A 117 12.40 -2.50 13.07
N VAL A 118 13.21 -1.81 13.87
CA VAL A 118 12.84 -0.55 14.50
C VAL A 118 13.38 0.59 13.62
N LEU A 119 12.46 1.30 12.99
CA LEU A 119 12.71 2.48 12.17
C LEU A 119 11.87 3.65 12.71
N PRO A 120 12.19 4.90 12.38
CA PRO A 120 11.30 6.04 12.62
C PRO A 120 9.91 5.76 12.05
N ILE A 121 8.86 6.24 12.72
CA ILE A 121 7.48 5.93 12.34
C ILE A 121 7.13 6.44 10.93
N GLU A 122 7.75 7.54 10.49
CA GLU A 122 7.60 8.10 9.15
C GLU A 122 8.06 7.11 8.07
N GLU A 123 9.19 6.42 8.32
CA GLU A 123 9.70 5.42 7.38
C GLU A 123 8.81 4.19 7.34
N LEU A 124 8.34 3.71 8.49
CA LEU A 124 7.40 2.59 8.57
C LEU A 124 6.08 2.93 7.87
N ALA A 125 5.56 4.15 8.08
CA ALA A 125 4.37 4.64 7.38
C ALA A 125 4.58 4.64 5.86
N ARG A 126 5.75 5.10 5.40
CA ARG A 126 6.11 5.08 3.98
C ARG A 126 6.18 3.66 3.40
N ILE A 127 6.72 2.70 4.15
CA ILE A 127 6.79 1.28 3.75
C ILE A 127 5.37 0.71 3.64
N ILE A 128 4.53 0.92 4.66
CA ILE A 128 3.13 0.50 4.67
C ILE A 128 2.38 1.11 3.49
N ARG A 129 2.56 2.40 3.22
CA ARG A 129 1.92 3.09 2.10
C ARG A 129 2.36 2.55 0.74
N LYS A 130 3.66 2.26 0.57
CA LYS A 130 4.19 1.68 -0.67
C LYS A 130 3.66 0.29 -0.95
N HIS A 131 3.45 -0.53 0.07
CA HIS A 131 2.82 -1.84 -0.10
C HIS A 131 1.42 -1.72 -0.70
N TRP A 132 0.61 -0.79 -0.20
CA TRP A 132 -0.70 -0.49 -0.77
C TRP A 132 -0.66 0.02 -2.21
N GLN A 133 0.39 0.75 -2.56
CA GLN A 133 0.56 1.20 -3.94
C GLN A 133 0.79 0.04 -4.91
N ILE A 134 1.45 -1.05 -4.47
CA ILE A 134 1.61 -2.25 -5.30
C ILE A 134 0.25 -2.90 -5.56
N GLU A 135 -0.58 -3.05 -4.53
CA GLU A 135 -1.94 -3.60 -4.70
C GLU A 135 -2.76 -2.76 -5.67
N ASN A 136 -2.82 -1.45 -5.49
CA ASN A 136 -3.63 -0.57 -6.33
C ASN A 136 -3.07 -0.34 -7.74
N ASN A 137 -1.74 -0.29 -7.89
CA ASN A 137 -1.11 0.08 -9.17
C ASN A 137 -0.69 -1.11 -10.02
N LEU A 138 -0.54 -2.30 -9.42
CA LEU A 138 -0.12 -3.48 -10.16
C LEU A 138 -1.21 -4.55 -10.15
N HIS A 139 -1.54 -5.10 -8.97
CA HIS A 139 -2.49 -6.21 -8.87
C HIS A 139 -3.86 -5.82 -9.42
N TRP A 140 -4.41 -4.71 -8.97
CA TRP A 140 -5.71 -4.23 -9.49
C TRP A 140 -5.70 -4.06 -11.03
N VAL A 141 -4.61 -3.53 -11.60
CA VAL A 141 -4.51 -3.36 -13.05
C VAL A 141 -4.45 -4.71 -13.76
N LEU A 142 -3.67 -5.66 -13.22
CA LEU A 142 -3.57 -7.01 -13.77
C LEU A 142 -4.91 -7.74 -13.71
N ASP A 143 -5.67 -7.59 -12.62
CA ASP A 143 -6.98 -8.22 -12.47
C ASP A 143 -8.04 -7.57 -13.36
N MET A 144 -8.12 -6.24 -13.36
CA MET A 144 -9.18 -5.52 -14.05
C MET A 144 -8.96 -5.39 -15.56
N TYR A 145 -7.71 -5.29 -16.01
CA TYR A 145 -7.44 -5.06 -17.44
C TYR A 145 -6.81 -6.25 -18.15
N PHE A 146 -6.06 -7.08 -17.42
CA PHE A 146 -5.43 -8.27 -17.98
C PHE A 146 -6.13 -9.56 -17.55
N TYR A 147 -7.21 -9.46 -16.75
CA TYR A 147 -8.00 -10.60 -16.27
C TYR A 147 -7.13 -11.70 -15.65
N GLU A 148 -6.18 -11.32 -14.75
CA GLU A 148 -5.24 -12.28 -14.17
C GLU A 148 -5.96 -13.32 -13.33
N ASP A 149 -6.90 -12.91 -12.48
CA ASP A 149 -7.70 -13.79 -11.61
C ASP A 149 -8.63 -14.72 -12.39
N LEU A 150 -9.04 -14.35 -13.59
CA LEU A 150 -9.89 -15.17 -14.46
C LEU A 150 -9.13 -16.23 -15.26
N SER A 151 -7.79 -16.22 -15.19
CA SER A 151 -6.97 -17.18 -15.90
C SER A 151 -7.19 -18.60 -15.37
N ARG A 152 -7.62 -19.51 -16.26
CA ARG A 152 -7.87 -20.92 -15.96
C ARG A 152 -6.74 -21.85 -16.40
N ASN A 153 -5.62 -21.31 -16.84
CA ASN A 153 -4.46 -22.09 -17.22
C ASN A 153 -3.90 -22.84 -16.02
N ARG A 154 -3.78 -24.17 -16.12
CA ARG A 154 -3.34 -25.04 -15.01
C ARG A 154 -2.24 -26.01 -15.42
N LYS A 155 -1.89 -26.04 -16.71
CA LYS A 155 -0.94 -27.02 -17.24
C LYS A 155 0.48 -26.47 -17.11
N ASP A 156 1.35 -27.25 -16.51
CA ASP A 156 2.78 -26.96 -16.34
C ASP A 156 3.02 -25.52 -15.80
N ASN A 157 3.95 -24.79 -16.39
CA ASN A 157 4.29 -23.41 -16.03
C ASN A 157 3.45 -22.37 -16.78
N SER A 158 2.33 -22.75 -17.41
CA SER A 158 1.56 -21.85 -18.28
C SER A 158 0.99 -20.66 -17.53
N MET A 159 0.57 -20.85 -16.27
CA MET A 159 0.02 -19.78 -15.43
C MET A 159 1.10 -18.76 -15.06
N GLU A 160 2.27 -19.25 -14.68
CA GLU A 160 3.42 -18.41 -14.30
C GLU A 160 3.95 -17.62 -15.52
N ASN A 161 4.12 -18.31 -16.66
CA ASN A 161 4.56 -17.68 -17.90
C ASN A 161 3.58 -16.61 -18.37
N LEU A 162 2.27 -16.87 -18.29
CA LEU A 162 1.25 -15.89 -18.67
C LEU A 162 1.25 -14.68 -17.73
N SER A 163 1.43 -14.90 -16.43
CA SER A 163 1.56 -13.80 -15.45
C SER A 163 2.78 -12.93 -15.74
N ILE A 164 3.92 -13.53 -16.09
CA ILE A 164 5.13 -12.81 -16.51
C ILE A 164 4.85 -11.97 -17.76
N LEU A 165 4.25 -12.56 -18.79
CA LEU A 165 3.92 -11.85 -20.02
C LEU A 165 2.97 -10.66 -19.77
N LYS A 166 1.92 -10.84 -18.98
CA LYS A 166 1.01 -9.75 -18.59
C LYS A 166 1.74 -8.60 -17.90
N LYS A 167 2.65 -8.90 -16.95
CA LYS A 167 3.48 -7.93 -16.27
C LYS A 167 4.44 -7.20 -17.22
N MET A 168 5.03 -7.91 -18.16
CA MET A 168 5.87 -7.30 -19.21
C MET A 168 5.04 -6.35 -20.07
N CYS A 169 3.91 -6.77 -20.59
CA CYS A 169 3.00 -5.93 -21.38
C CYS A 169 2.58 -4.67 -20.59
N TYR A 170 2.19 -4.84 -19.33
CA TYR A 170 1.84 -3.71 -18.47
C TYR A 170 2.98 -2.70 -18.33
N ASN A 171 4.20 -3.18 -18.08
CA ASN A 171 5.37 -2.31 -17.96
C ASN A 171 5.65 -1.55 -19.26
N ILE A 172 5.57 -2.22 -20.41
CA ILE A 172 5.73 -1.64 -21.74
C ILE A 172 4.71 -0.52 -21.96
N ILE A 173 3.44 -0.78 -21.73
CA ILE A 173 2.35 0.20 -21.87
C ILE A 173 2.56 1.39 -20.91
N LYS A 174 3.04 1.14 -19.69
CA LYS A 174 3.29 2.19 -18.71
C LYS A 174 4.46 3.10 -19.10
N MET A 175 5.45 2.56 -19.79
CA MET A 175 6.63 3.29 -20.26
C MET A 175 6.32 4.20 -21.45
N ASP A 176 5.29 3.93 -22.22
CA ASP A 176 4.89 4.77 -23.33
C ASP A 176 4.42 6.15 -22.85
N LYS A 177 5.16 7.17 -23.22
CA LYS A 177 4.87 8.58 -22.91
C LYS A 177 4.38 9.39 -24.12
N ARG A 178 4.23 8.79 -25.29
CA ARG A 178 3.84 9.47 -26.54
C ARG A 178 2.52 10.23 -26.41
N TYR A 179 1.64 9.79 -25.51
CA TYR A 179 0.32 10.40 -25.29
C TYR A 179 0.28 11.30 -24.04
N ASP A 180 1.40 11.51 -23.37
CA ASP A 180 1.46 12.45 -22.26
C ASP A 180 1.42 13.88 -22.83
N ARG A 181 0.59 14.73 -22.23
CA ARG A 181 0.40 16.11 -22.67
C ARG A 181 0.33 17.06 -21.50
N VAL A 182 0.72 18.30 -21.73
CA VAL A 182 0.57 19.37 -20.75
C VAL A 182 -0.79 20.03 -20.96
N ASN A 183 -1.58 20.18 -19.89
CA ASN A 183 -2.88 20.86 -19.94
C ASN A 183 -2.70 22.40 -19.93
N LYS A 184 -3.81 23.14 -20.07
CA LYS A 184 -3.82 24.61 -20.08
C LYS A 184 -3.23 25.25 -18.81
N ASN A 185 -3.18 24.50 -17.72
CA ASN A 185 -2.67 24.94 -16.42
C ASN A 185 -1.19 24.52 -16.20
N GLY A 186 -0.49 24.04 -17.22
CA GLY A 186 0.89 23.59 -17.13
C GLY A 186 1.09 22.20 -16.48
N ASN A 187 0.03 21.49 -16.14
CA ASN A 187 0.12 20.19 -15.50
C ASN A 187 0.27 19.05 -16.52
N LEU A 188 1.15 18.10 -16.25
CA LEU A 188 1.29 16.89 -17.06
C LEU A 188 0.07 15.98 -16.90
N VAL A 189 -0.62 15.72 -17.98
CA VAL A 189 -1.76 14.80 -18.07
C VAL A 189 -1.30 13.53 -18.77
N LYS A 190 -1.28 12.44 -18.03
CA LYS A 190 -0.91 11.11 -18.55
C LYS A 190 -2.16 10.39 -19.06
N LEU A 191 -2.03 9.72 -20.20
CA LEU A 191 -3.08 8.82 -20.67
C LEU A 191 -3.13 7.60 -19.74
N SER A 192 -4.35 7.23 -19.27
CA SER A 192 -4.50 6.06 -18.39
C SER A 192 -4.12 4.76 -19.11
N THR A 193 -3.66 3.76 -18.35
CA THR A 193 -3.31 2.43 -18.90
C THR A 193 -4.45 1.84 -19.72
N LYS A 194 -5.69 1.92 -19.23
CA LYS A 194 -6.88 1.43 -19.95
C LYS A 194 -7.03 2.10 -21.33
N ARG A 195 -6.88 3.42 -21.39
CA ARG A 195 -7.00 4.15 -22.66
C ARG A 195 -5.88 3.80 -23.64
N LYS A 196 -4.65 3.60 -23.13
CA LYS A 196 -3.54 3.12 -23.97
C LYS A 196 -3.81 1.72 -24.51
N MET A 197 -4.28 0.80 -23.65
CA MET A 197 -4.65 -0.57 -24.07
C MET A 197 -5.74 -0.58 -25.15
N ASN A 198 -6.82 0.17 -24.95
CA ASN A 198 -7.88 0.28 -25.96
C ASN A 198 -7.33 0.81 -27.28
N ARG A 199 -6.46 1.83 -27.21
CA ARG A 199 -5.83 2.39 -28.40
C ARG A 199 -4.99 1.37 -29.16
N TYR A 200 -4.23 0.51 -28.46
CA TYR A 200 -3.45 -0.55 -29.11
C TYR A 200 -4.31 -1.70 -29.65
N ILE A 201 -5.54 -1.87 -29.15
CA ILE A 201 -6.51 -2.79 -29.73
C ILE A 201 -7.07 -2.20 -31.03
N ASP A 202 -7.40 -0.89 -31.01
CA ASP A 202 -7.94 -0.19 -32.17
C ASP A 202 -6.87 0.07 -33.27
N TYR A 203 -5.61 0.26 -32.86
CA TYR A 203 -4.47 0.61 -33.71
C TYR A 203 -3.25 -0.26 -33.35
N PRO A 204 -3.21 -1.55 -33.77
CA PRO A 204 -2.11 -2.47 -33.39
C PRO A 204 -0.72 -2.02 -33.87
N GLU A 205 -0.66 -1.28 -34.97
CA GLU A 205 0.58 -0.71 -35.53
C GLU A 205 1.27 0.25 -34.55
N GLU A 206 0.51 0.96 -33.70
CA GLU A 206 1.10 1.83 -32.69
C GLU A 206 1.80 1.05 -31.58
N PHE A 207 1.33 -0.16 -31.28
CA PHE A 207 1.99 -1.04 -30.31
C PHE A 207 3.25 -1.67 -30.92
N GLU A 208 3.22 -2.04 -32.18
CA GLU A 208 4.40 -2.53 -32.91
C GLU A 208 5.48 -1.45 -32.96
N GLU A 209 5.12 -0.20 -33.29
CA GLU A 209 6.03 0.94 -33.27
C GLU A 209 6.64 1.17 -31.86
N LEU A 210 5.81 1.03 -30.79
CA LEU A 210 6.30 1.13 -29.43
C LEU A 210 7.41 0.11 -29.14
N LEU A 211 7.21 -1.14 -29.56
CA LEU A 211 8.17 -2.22 -29.32
C LEU A 211 9.45 -2.08 -30.16
N THR A 212 9.32 -1.69 -31.44
CA THR A 212 10.41 -1.73 -32.41
C THR A 212 11.21 -0.43 -32.46
N THR A 213 10.60 0.69 -32.10
CA THR A 213 11.22 2.01 -32.27
C THR A 213 11.38 2.76 -30.95
N VAL A 214 10.28 2.91 -30.21
CA VAL A 214 10.27 3.79 -29.02
C VAL A 214 11.06 3.19 -27.86
N ILE A 215 10.86 1.91 -27.56
CA ILE A 215 11.56 1.26 -26.45
C ILE A 215 13.06 1.15 -26.72
N PRO A 216 13.53 0.68 -27.88
CA PRO A 216 14.95 0.66 -28.21
C PRO A 216 15.62 2.04 -28.09
N GLN A 217 14.95 3.11 -28.53
CA GLN A 217 15.48 4.47 -28.41
C GLN A 217 15.62 4.93 -26.94
N ILE A 218 14.66 4.57 -26.07
CA ILE A 218 14.71 4.91 -24.63
C ILE A 218 15.89 4.23 -23.96
N TYR A 219 16.18 2.98 -24.30
CA TYR A 219 17.22 2.16 -23.67
C TYR A 219 18.54 2.16 -24.42
N LYS A 220 18.64 2.83 -25.58
CA LYS A 220 19.84 2.82 -26.43
C LYS A 220 20.35 1.39 -26.73
N ILE A 221 19.42 0.45 -26.96
CA ILE A 221 19.68 -0.93 -27.33
C ILE A 221 19.81 -1.04 -28.83
#